data_a93cff29afc5425c8dce44383793b99d
#
_entry.id   a93cff29afc5425c8dce44383793b99d
#
_cell.length_a   1.000
_cell.length_b   1.000
_cell.length_c   1.000
_cell.angle_alpha   90.00
_cell.angle_beta   90.00
_cell.angle_gamma   90.00
#
_symmetry.space_group_name_H-M   'P 1'
#
loop_
_entity.id
_entity.type
_entity.pdbx_description
1 polymer ?
#
loop_
_entity_poly.entity_id
_entity_poly.type
_entity_poly.pdbx_seq_one_letter_code
_entity_poly.pdbx_strand_id
1 'polypeptide(L)'
;MMLQSIFLEPLFWGSILIISIQNLAHMTLEEIYFQEAVCVVIMLVIDIPTGALADIIGRKKMLVIGHVIGFTNFLFFAFMSEPWHTWVANILWSIGGAFRSGADKALIQESCIGLDKDKHYYRKYAGKASGLRFLMFGLCAPVASYLAEYNLRFPLLLSIPFLVIPLVTAFMLTEPPRDGVRELSVKDHLFQMKDGIIDTCKDKRILWIMLYLCVISASSKIWFFAYNPYFEHVGLPIRYFGWIFLVLNVIAWLSSQYGSKIEHKLGDKVTVHILIPLIGIPIIL
;
A
#
# COMPACT_ATOMS: atom_id res chain seq x y z
N MET A 1 -2.79 -6.71 -14.64
CA MET A 1 -3.24 -5.62 -13.75
C MET A 1 -4.04 -6.13 -12.53
N MET A 2 -5.20 -6.80 -12.68
CA MET A 2 -5.98 -7.25 -11.51
C MET A 2 -5.22 -8.23 -10.60
N LEU A 3 -4.53 -9.22 -11.16
CA LEU A 3 -3.65 -10.12 -10.40
C LEU A 3 -2.51 -9.37 -9.69
N GLN A 4 -1.93 -8.37 -10.33
CA GLN A 4 -0.91 -7.53 -9.68
C GLN A 4 -1.46 -6.80 -8.47
N SER A 5 -2.67 -6.22 -8.57
CA SER A 5 -3.29 -5.51 -7.43
C SER A 5 -3.63 -6.46 -6.27
N ILE A 6 -4.01 -7.71 -6.56
CA ILE A 6 -4.35 -8.70 -5.53
C ILE A 6 -3.10 -9.17 -4.77
N PHE A 7 -2.03 -9.48 -5.50
CA PHE A 7 -0.79 -10.04 -4.96
C PHE A 7 0.30 -8.97 -4.75
N LEU A 8 -0.09 -7.69 -4.69
CA LEU A 8 0.83 -6.57 -4.50
C LEU A 8 1.62 -6.66 -3.20
N GLU A 9 0.94 -7.11 -2.15
CA GLU A 9 1.49 -7.30 -0.81
C GLU A 9 1.64 -8.79 -0.49
N PRO A 10 2.58 -9.16 0.39
CA PRO A 10 2.70 -10.53 0.86
C PRO A 10 1.44 -10.97 1.58
N LEU A 11 0.82 -12.07 1.17
CA LEU A 11 -0.51 -12.45 1.65
C LEU A 11 -0.56 -12.87 3.11
N PHE A 12 0.53 -13.47 3.62
CA PHE A 12 0.54 -14.13 4.93
C PHE A 12 1.32 -13.36 6.00
N TRP A 13 1.57 -12.07 5.81
CA TRP A 13 2.36 -11.29 6.79
C TRP A 13 1.52 -10.34 7.65
N GLY A 14 0.40 -9.83 7.10
CA GLY A 14 -0.35 -8.73 7.71
C GLY A 14 -0.71 -8.94 9.17
N SER A 15 -1.24 -10.11 9.51
CA SER A 15 -1.68 -10.40 10.88
C SER A 15 -0.55 -10.63 11.89
N ILE A 16 0.70 -10.77 11.43
CA ILE A 16 1.84 -11.14 12.28
C ILE A 16 3.07 -10.25 12.07
N LEU A 17 2.94 -9.16 11.31
CA LEU A 17 4.05 -8.34 10.86
C LEU A 17 4.94 -7.85 12.01
N ILE A 18 4.33 -7.15 12.96
CA ILE A 18 5.08 -6.49 14.03
C ILE A 18 5.68 -7.52 15.00
N ILE A 19 4.90 -8.52 15.37
CA ILE A 19 5.42 -9.60 16.24
C ILE A 19 6.58 -10.35 15.57
N SER A 20 6.54 -10.52 14.24
CA SER A 20 7.64 -11.13 13.50
C SER A 20 8.90 -10.26 13.51
N ILE A 21 8.78 -8.94 13.33
CA ILE A 21 9.93 -8.03 13.39
C ILE A 21 10.54 -8.02 14.81
N GLN A 22 9.71 -7.91 15.83
CA GLN A 22 10.17 -7.87 17.21
C GLN A 22 10.92 -9.16 17.60
N ASN A 23 10.38 -10.32 17.24
CA ASN A 23 10.93 -11.60 17.66
C ASN A 23 12.06 -12.14 16.75
N LEU A 24 12.02 -11.88 15.45
CA LEU A 24 13.01 -12.41 14.49
C LEU A 24 14.15 -11.44 14.23
N ALA A 25 13.90 -10.14 14.25
CA ALA A 25 14.92 -9.11 14.04
C ALA A 25 15.31 -8.39 15.33
N HIS A 26 14.71 -8.77 16.48
CA HIS A 26 15.01 -8.24 17.81
C HIS A 26 14.87 -6.72 17.93
N MET A 27 13.91 -6.15 17.22
CA MET A 27 13.64 -4.71 17.24
C MET A 27 12.58 -4.34 18.27
N THR A 28 12.78 -3.22 18.92
CA THR A 28 11.74 -2.60 19.78
C THR A 28 10.66 -1.95 18.91
N LEU A 29 9.50 -1.71 19.49
CA LEU A 29 8.41 -1.02 18.82
C LEU A 29 8.81 0.41 18.40
N GLU A 30 9.60 1.10 19.25
CA GLU A 30 10.10 2.45 18.97
C GLU A 30 11.02 2.46 17.74
N GLU A 31 11.92 1.50 17.64
CA GLU A 31 12.82 1.36 16.48
C GLU A 31 12.03 1.06 15.20
N ILE A 32 10.97 0.25 15.28
CA ILE A 32 10.09 -0.03 14.13
C ILE A 32 9.37 1.24 13.66
N TYR A 33 8.80 2.04 14.58
CA TYR A 33 8.17 3.31 14.22
C TYR A 33 9.17 4.32 13.66
N PHE A 34 10.36 4.41 14.25
CA PHE A 34 11.41 5.29 13.74
C PHE A 34 11.85 4.88 12.33
N GLN A 35 12.08 3.59 12.11
CA GLN A 35 12.41 3.04 10.80
C GLN A 35 11.33 3.38 9.76
N GLU A 36 10.06 3.18 10.11
CA GLU A 36 8.94 3.48 9.21
C GLU A 36 8.87 4.98 8.86
N ALA A 37 9.09 5.86 9.84
CA ALA A 37 9.10 7.30 9.61
C ALA A 37 10.23 7.70 8.62
N VAL A 38 11.42 7.16 8.78
CA VAL A 38 12.54 7.38 7.85
C VAL A 38 12.21 6.86 6.45
N CYS A 39 11.62 5.66 6.36
CA CYS A 39 11.27 5.04 5.08
C CYS A 39 10.16 5.79 4.32
N VAL A 40 9.20 6.38 5.04
CA VAL A 40 8.19 7.26 4.43
C VAL A 40 8.84 8.51 3.81
N VAL A 41 9.82 9.11 4.50
CA VAL A 41 10.57 10.26 3.95
C VAL A 41 11.38 9.85 2.72
N ILE A 42 12.05 8.70 2.76
CA ILE A 42 12.77 8.16 1.59
C ILE A 42 11.82 7.95 0.41
N MET A 43 10.65 7.33 0.66
CA MET A 43 9.65 7.11 -0.38
C MET A 43 9.18 8.43 -1.00
N LEU A 44 8.89 9.45 -0.18
CA LEU A 44 8.47 10.77 -0.64
C LEU A 44 9.52 11.43 -1.54
N VAL A 45 10.79 11.37 -1.15
CA VAL A 45 11.90 11.95 -1.93
C VAL A 45 12.08 11.24 -3.26
N ILE A 46 11.95 9.91 -3.29
CA ILE A 46 12.10 9.10 -4.51
C ILE A 46 10.87 9.18 -5.41
N ASP A 47 9.67 9.34 -4.85
CA ASP A 47 8.42 9.46 -5.61
C ASP A 47 8.43 10.67 -6.58
N ILE A 48 9.13 11.75 -6.19
CA ILE A 48 9.27 12.96 -7.00
C ILE A 48 9.93 12.68 -8.37
N PRO A 49 11.14 12.08 -8.46
CA PRO A 49 11.79 11.83 -9.74
C PRO A 49 11.19 10.63 -10.49
N THR A 50 10.51 9.70 -9.83
CA THR A 50 9.98 8.49 -10.48
C THR A 50 8.84 8.79 -11.45
N GLY A 51 8.07 9.85 -11.24
CA GLY A 51 7.07 10.34 -12.20
C GLY A 51 7.69 10.70 -13.52
N ALA A 52 8.73 11.56 -13.51
CA ALA A 52 9.47 11.94 -14.71
C ALA A 52 10.19 10.73 -15.35
N LEU A 53 10.73 9.83 -14.53
CA LEU A 53 11.42 8.64 -14.99
C LEU A 53 10.46 7.68 -15.71
N ALA A 54 9.22 7.55 -15.23
CA ALA A 54 8.18 6.75 -15.86
C ALA A 54 7.83 7.24 -17.28
N ASP A 55 7.86 8.55 -17.49
CA ASP A 55 7.62 9.14 -18.80
C ASP A 55 8.80 8.91 -19.79
N ILE A 56 10.03 8.82 -19.28
CA ILE A 56 11.23 8.58 -20.09
C ILE A 56 11.41 7.10 -20.45
N ILE A 57 11.49 6.23 -19.43
CA ILE A 57 11.84 4.81 -19.64
C ILE A 57 10.65 3.88 -19.89
N GLY A 58 9.44 4.35 -19.58
CA GLY A 58 8.23 3.57 -19.81
C GLY A 58 7.60 3.04 -18.53
N ARG A 59 6.27 3.06 -18.47
CA ARG A 59 5.51 2.66 -17.29
C ARG A 59 5.60 1.17 -17.01
N LYS A 60 5.60 0.33 -18.06
CA LYS A 60 5.83 -1.11 -17.93
C LYS A 60 7.18 -1.40 -17.28
N LYS A 61 8.26 -0.75 -17.76
CA LYS A 61 9.60 -0.96 -17.22
C LYS A 61 9.68 -0.53 -15.77
N MET A 62 9.07 0.60 -15.41
CA MET A 62 8.97 1.06 -14.02
C MET A 62 8.27 0.04 -13.12
N LEU A 63 7.15 -0.52 -13.57
CA LEU A 63 6.44 -1.57 -12.83
C LEU A 63 7.29 -2.84 -12.66
N VAL A 64 7.96 -3.29 -13.70
CA VAL A 64 8.86 -4.46 -13.63
C VAL A 64 9.97 -4.22 -12.62
N ILE A 65 10.68 -3.09 -12.71
CA ILE A 65 11.72 -2.73 -11.75
C ILE A 65 11.16 -2.67 -10.33
N GLY A 66 10.03 -2.00 -10.12
CA GLY A 66 9.37 -1.90 -8.84
C GLY A 66 8.96 -3.25 -8.23
N HIS A 67 8.53 -4.22 -9.07
CA HIS A 67 8.22 -5.58 -8.61
C HIS A 67 9.47 -6.42 -8.33
N VAL A 68 10.55 -6.27 -9.10
CA VAL A 68 11.84 -6.91 -8.81
C VAL A 68 12.38 -6.43 -7.46
N ILE A 69 12.40 -5.11 -7.25
CA ILE A 69 12.82 -4.52 -5.96
C ILE A 69 11.90 -5.00 -4.83
N GLY A 70 10.58 -5.02 -5.06
CA GLY A 70 9.60 -5.50 -4.07
C GLY A 70 9.76 -6.97 -3.72
N PHE A 71 10.10 -7.83 -4.68
CA PHE A 71 10.43 -9.22 -4.42
C PHE A 71 11.71 -9.36 -3.62
N THR A 72 12.75 -8.63 -4.00
CA THR A 72 14.05 -8.63 -3.28
C THR A 72 13.89 -8.13 -1.84
N ASN A 73 13.16 -7.04 -1.65
CA ASN A 73 12.81 -6.54 -0.32
C ASN A 73 12.21 -7.65 0.56
N PHE A 74 11.23 -8.38 0.03
CA PHE A 74 10.55 -9.38 0.82
C PHE A 74 11.45 -10.57 1.16
N LEU A 75 12.43 -10.91 0.34
CA LEU A 75 13.44 -11.91 0.69
C LEU A 75 14.24 -11.48 1.93
N PHE A 76 14.71 -10.22 1.98
CA PHE A 76 15.36 -9.70 3.19
C PHE A 76 14.44 -9.77 4.41
N PHE A 77 13.15 -9.50 4.21
CA PHE A 77 12.16 -9.57 5.28
C PHE A 77 11.88 -11.01 5.73
N ALA A 78 11.74 -11.95 4.81
CA ALA A 78 11.46 -13.36 5.12
C ALA A 78 12.63 -14.05 5.84
N PHE A 79 13.86 -13.64 5.54
CA PHE A 79 15.08 -14.19 6.14
C PHE A 79 15.71 -13.30 7.22
N MET A 80 14.95 -12.32 7.74
CA MET A 80 15.47 -11.43 8.78
C MET A 80 15.91 -12.20 10.03
N SER A 81 17.02 -11.78 10.61
CA SER A 81 17.58 -12.29 11.87
C SER A 81 18.23 -11.18 12.71
N GLU A 82 18.45 -10.01 12.11
CA GLU A 82 19.09 -8.86 12.71
C GLU A 82 18.40 -7.57 12.25
N PRO A 83 18.45 -6.47 13.00
CA PRO A 83 17.77 -5.22 12.64
C PRO A 83 18.13 -4.67 11.26
N TRP A 84 19.37 -4.86 10.79
CA TRP A 84 19.81 -4.35 9.50
C TRP A 84 19.06 -4.98 8.32
N HIS A 85 18.59 -6.24 8.43
CA HIS A 85 17.78 -6.89 7.38
C HIS A 85 16.48 -6.12 7.16
N THR A 86 15.82 -5.69 8.24
CA THR A 86 14.57 -4.92 8.16
C THR A 86 14.82 -3.53 7.59
N TRP A 87 15.98 -2.89 7.92
CA TRP A 87 16.35 -1.61 7.33
C TRP A 87 16.52 -1.72 5.81
N VAL A 88 17.29 -2.72 5.34
CA VAL A 88 17.45 -2.96 3.90
C VAL A 88 16.10 -3.27 3.25
N ALA A 89 15.30 -4.14 3.86
CA ALA A 89 13.97 -4.47 3.37
C ALA A 89 13.09 -3.22 3.23
N ASN A 90 12.96 -2.40 4.27
CA ASN A 90 12.10 -1.22 4.24
C ASN A 90 12.60 -0.12 3.29
N ILE A 91 13.91 0.07 3.15
CA ILE A 91 14.47 0.98 2.14
C ILE A 91 14.11 0.49 0.74
N LEU A 92 14.30 -0.80 0.46
CA LEU A 92 13.91 -1.40 -0.82
C LEU A 92 12.39 -1.33 -1.04
N TRP A 93 11.59 -1.50 0.01
CA TRP A 93 10.13 -1.32 -0.07
C TRP A 93 9.75 0.10 -0.48
N SER A 94 10.40 1.10 0.11
CA SER A 94 10.18 2.52 -0.22
C SER A 94 10.55 2.83 -1.68
N ILE A 95 11.71 2.34 -2.13
CA ILE A 95 12.16 2.51 -3.52
C ILE A 95 11.20 1.80 -4.48
N GLY A 96 10.94 0.51 -4.26
CA GLY A 96 10.04 -0.28 -5.12
C GLY A 96 8.60 0.26 -5.12
N GLY A 97 8.14 0.78 -3.99
CA GLY A 97 6.84 1.45 -3.85
C GLY A 97 6.75 2.70 -4.73
N ALA A 98 7.76 3.58 -4.67
CA ALA A 98 7.84 4.79 -5.49
C ALA A 98 7.85 4.46 -7.00
N PHE A 99 8.59 3.43 -7.43
CA PHE A 99 8.60 2.98 -8.82
C PHE A 99 7.24 2.47 -9.32
N ARG A 100 6.41 1.90 -8.42
CA ARG A 100 5.09 1.36 -8.77
C ARG A 100 3.97 2.41 -8.68
N SER A 101 4.05 3.35 -7.73
CA SER A 101 2.92 4.20 -7.32
C SER A 101 2.30 5.01 -8.45
N GLY A 102 3.11 5.65 -9.27
CA GLY A 102 2.65 6.45 -10.41
C GLY A 102 2.38 5.58 -11.66
N ALA A 103 3.25 4.61 -11.93
CA ALA A 103 3.21 3.78 -13.12
C ALA A 103 1.96 2.87 -13.17
N ASP A 104 1.53 2.29 -12.04
CA ASP A 104 0.38 1.39 -11.99
C ASP A 104 -0.94 2.10 -12.35
N LYS A 105 -1.21 3.22 -11.67
CA LYS A 105 -2.43 4.00 -11.91
C LYS A 105 -2.50 4.56 -13.32
N ALA A 106 -1.38 5.08 -13.81
CA ALA A 106 -1.29 5.67 -15.12
C ALA A 106 -1.45 4.62 -16.23
N LEU A 107 -0.84 3.45 -16.08
CA LEU A 107 -0.97 2.35 -17.06
C LEU A 107 -2.43 1.85 -17.15
N ILE A 108 -3.13 1.73 -16.01
CA ILE A 108 -4.55 1.36 -16.01
C ILE A 108 -5.39 2.44 -16.70
N GLN A 109 -5.14 3.70 -16.39
CA GLN A 109 -5.89 4.83 -16.96
C GLN A 109 -5.70 4.91 -18.48
N GLU A 110 -4.47 4.81 -18.97
CA GLU A 110 -4.19 4.80 -20.43
C GLU A 110 -4.79 3.59 -21.12
N SER A 111 -4.74 2.42 -20.48
CA SER A 111 -5.39 1.22 -21.02
C SER A 111 -6.92 1.40 -21.12
N CYS A 112 -7.53 2.09 -20.16
CA CYS A 112 -8.97 2.42 -20.24
C CYS A 112 -9.27 3.39 -21.38
N ILE A 113 -8.43 4.42 -21.57
CA ILE A 113 -8.58 5.39 -22.68
C ILE A 113 -8.41 4.67 -24.03
N GLY A 114 -7.39 3.85 -24.17
CA GLY A 114 -7.15 3.08 -25.42
C GLY A 114 -8.25 2.06 -25.75
N LEU A 115 -9.09 1.69 -24.79
CA LEU A 115 -10.26 0.82 -24.97
C LEU A 115 -11.58 1.60 -25.04
N ASP A 116 -11.54 2.90 -25.21
CA ASP A 116 -12.73 3.78 -25.24
C ASP A 116 -13.62 3.64 -24.00
N LYS A 117 -13.01 3.38 -22.84
CA LYS A 117 -13.70 3.27 -21.56
C LYS A 117 -13.67 4.59 -20.81
N ASP A 118 -14.79 4.95 -20.19
CA ASP A 118 -14.94 6.18 -19.43
C ASP A 118 -14.25 6.14 -18.03
N LYS A 119 -14.19 7.31 -17.37
CA LYS A 119 -13.65 7.45 -16.00
C LYS A 119 -14.42 6.60 -14.98
N HIS A 120 -15.69 6.30 -15.21
CA HIS A 120 -16.50 5.49 -14.33
C HIS A 120 -16.03 4.03 -14.35
N TYR A 121 -15.62 3.52 -15.52
CA TYR A 121 -15.06 2.18 -15.65
C TYR A 121 -13.73 2.06 -14.86
N TYR A 122 -12.84 3.06 -14.96
CA TYR A 122 -11.60 3.10 -14.18
C TYR A 122 -11.86 3.04 -12.67
N ARG A 123 -12.78 3.89 -12.15
CA ARG A 123 -13.13 3.90 -10.72
C ARG A 123 -13.69 2.56 -10.25
N LYS A 124 -14.59 1.97 -11.02
CA LYS A 124 -15.17 0.64 -10.73
C LYS A 124 -14.10 -0.45 -10.71
N TYR A 125 -13.20 -0.42 -11.68
CA TYR A 125 -12.08 -1.38 -11.76
C TYR A 125 -11.14 -1.23 -10.56
N ALA A 126 -10.70 -0.03 -10.24
CA ALA A 126 -9.80 0.26 -9.13
C ALA A 126 -10.42 -0.13 -7.77
N GLY A 127 -11.70 0.18 -7.56
CA GLY A 127 -12.43 -0.24 -6.37
C GLY A 127 -12.54 -1.76 -6.23
N LYS A 128 -12.85 -2.46 -7.34
CA LYS A 128 -12.92 -3.93 -7.35
C LYS A 128 -11.56 -4.57 -7.07
N ALA A 129 -10.49 -4.05 -7.67
CA ALA A 129 -9.13 -4.55 -7.49
C ALA A 129 -8.65 -4.36 -6.04
N SER A 130 -8.87 -3.18 -5.46
CA SER A 130 -8.55 -2.89 -4.05
C SER A 130 -9.38 -3.75 -3.09
N GLY A 131 -10.68 -3.88 -3.34
CA GLY A 131 -11.54 -4.72 -2.52
C GLY A 131 -11.11 -6.19 -2.53
N LEU A 132 -10.77 -6.73 -3.71
CA LEU A 132 -10.33 -8.12 -3.82
C LEU A 132 -8.97 -8.34 -3.12
N ARG A 133 -8.08 -7.34 -3.13
CA ARG A 133 -6.83 -7.37 -2.36
C ARG A 133 -7.11 -7.49 -0.87
N PHE A 134 -7.99 -6.66 -0.29
CA PHE A 134 -8.37 -6.76 1.12
C PHE A 134 -8.97 -8.12 1.45
N LEU A 135 -9.86 -8.63 0.62
CA LEU A 135 -10.47 -9.94 0.84
C LEU A 135 -9.42 -11.06 0.86
N MET A 136 -8.52 -11.11 -0.13
CA MET A 136 -7.47 -12.12 -0.19
C MET A 136 -6.50 -12.01 0.99
N PHE A 137 -6.12 -10.78 1.36
CA PHE A 137 -5.25 -10.51 2.49
C PHE A 137 -5.89 -10.94 3.82
N GLY A 138 -7.20 -10.69 3.97
CA GLY A 138 -7.98 -11.16 5.12
C GLY A 138 -8.11 -12.68 5.17
N LEU A 139 -8.46 -13.35 4.05
CA LEU A 139 -8.62 -14.80 4.00
C LEU A 139 -7.33 -15.56 4.30
N CYS A 140 -6.17 -15.03 3.96
CA CYS A 140 -4.87 -15.62 4.24
C CYS A 140 -4.43 -15.42 5.70
N ALA A 141 -4.97 -14.44 6.41
CA ALA A 141 -4.52 -14.07 7.75
C ALA A 141 -4.73 -15.16 8.82
N PRO A 142 -5.85 -15.91 8.89
CA PRO A 142 -6.00 -17.03 9.83
C PRO A 142 -4.96 -18.13 9.61
N VAL A 143 -4.65 -18.43 8.35
CA VAL A 143 -3.60 -19.41 8.00
C VAL A 143 -2.24 -18.90 8.46
N ALA A 144 -1.95 -17.61 8.24
CA ALA A 144 -0.70 -16.98 8.68
C ALA A 144 -0.54 -17.08 10.21
N SER A 145 -1.55 -16.70 10.97
CA SER A 145 -1.49 -16.72 12.42
C SER A 145 -1.42 -18.12 12.99
N TYR A 146 -2.08 -19.10 12.37
CA TYR A 146 -1.98 -20.49 12.76
C TYR A 146 -0.56 -21.05 12.53
N LEU A 147 0.04 -20.77 11.38
CA LEU A 147 1.42 -21.16 11.08
C LEU A 147 2.44 -20.47 11.98
N ALA A 148 2.19 -19.21 12.34
CA ALA A 148 3.05 -18.43 13.21
C ALA A 148 3.11 -18.99 14.65
N GLU A 149 2.10 -19.69 15.10
CA GLU A 149 2.10 -20.37 16.40
C GLU A 149 3.20 -21.44 16.48
N TYR A 150 3.51 -22.08 15.36
CA TYR A 150 4.61 -23.06 15.27
C TYR A 150 5.95 -22.39 14.99
N ASN A 151 5.98 -21.47 14.03
CA ASN A 151 7.18 -20.72 13.68
C ASN A 151 6.80 -19.44 12.90
N LEU A 152 7.25 -18.29 13.41
CA LEU A 152 6.99 -16.97 12.80
C LEU A 152 7.53 -16.83 11.38
N ARG A 153 8.50 -17.66 10.96
CA ARG A 153 9.04 -17.64 9.59
C ARG A 153 8.15 -18.36 8.58
N PHE A 154 7.34 -19.33 8.99
CA PHE A 154 6.55 -20.11 8.05
C PHE A 154 5.58 -19.28 7.21
N PRO A 155 4.79 -18.34 7.78
CA PRO A 155 3.93 -17.48 6.97
C PRO A 155 4.70 -16.57 6.02
N LEU A 156 5.88 -16.09 6.45
CA LEU A 156 6.74 -15.25 5.60
C LEU A 156 7.24 -16.05 4.40
N LEU A 157 7.77 -17.24 4.62
CA LEU A 157 8.24 -18.12 3.55
C LEU A 157 7.09 -18.54 2.62
N LEU A 158 5.90 -18.79 3.16
CA LEU A 158 4.72 -19.14 2.37
C LEU A 158 4.27 -17.98 1.44
N SER A 159 4.59 -16.73 1.79
CA SER A 159 4.26 -15.58 0.95
C SER A 159 5.13 -15.46 -0.31
N ILE A 160 6.36 -16.01 -0.31
CA ILE A 160 7.33 -15.85 -1.40
C ILE A 160 6.78 -16.32 -2.77
N PRO A 161 6.19 -17.52 -2.92
CA PRO A 161 5.67 -17.98 -4.20
C PRO A 161 4.59 -17.05 -4.79
N PHE A 162 3.77 -16.44 -3.94
CA PHE A 162 2.69 -15.56 -4.38
C PHE A 162 3.21 -14.22 -4.90
N LEU A 163 4.36 -13.75 -4.43
CA LEU A 163 5.00 -12.52 -4.92
C LEU A 163 5.65 -12.69 -6.30
N VAL A 164 5.85 -13.92 -6.77
CA VAL A 164 6.27 -14.18 -8.15
C VAL A 164 5.15 -13.84 -9.14
N ILE A 165 3.88 -13.95 -8.74
CA ILE A 165 2.72 -13.69 -9.62
C ILE A 165 2.72 -12.25 -10.14
N PRO A 166 2.79 -11.17 -9.30
CA PRO A 166 2.83 -9.80 -9.81
C PRO A 166 4.10 -9.53 -10.62
N LEU A 167 5.23 -10.15 -10.29
CA LEU A 167 6.46 -10.04 -11.05
C LEU A 167 6.30 -10.60 -12.46
N VAL A 168 5.83 -11.83 -12.60
CA VAL A 168 5.61 -12.48 -13.91
C VAL A 168 4.56 -11.73 -14.73
N THR A 169 3.46 -11.34 -14.10
CA THR A 169 2.40 -10.58 -14.78
C THR A 169 2.87 -9.20 -15.22
N ALA A 170 3.82 -8.55 -14.52
CA ALA A 170 4.41 -7.30 -14.96
C ALA A 170 5.20 -7.45 -16.28
N PHE A 171 5.94 -8.54 -16.44
CA PHE A 171 6.63 -8.84 -17.71
C PHE A 171 5.65 -9.07 -18.87
N MET A 172 4.48 -9.65 -18.59
CA MET A 172 3.46 -9.96 -19.61
C MET A 172 2.64 -8.73 -20.05
N LEU A 173 2.70 -7.60 -19.31
CA LEU A 173 1.99 -6.38 -19.70
C LEU A 173 2.53 -5.83 -21.03
N THR A 174 1.65 -5.26 -21.82
CA THR A 174 1.99 -4.46 -23.00
C THR A 174 1.91 -2.99 -22.64
N GLU A 175 2.87 -2.21 -23.10
CA GLU A 175 2.82 -0.76 -22.94
C GLU A 175 1.84 -0.18 -23.95
N PRO A 176 0.82 0.60 -23.53
CA PRO A 176 -0.08 1.23 -24.48
C PRO A 176 0.67 2.22 -25.38
N PRO A 177 0.22 2.43 -26.64
CA PRO A 177 0.81 3.43 -27.50
C PRO A 177 0.77 4.80 -26.84
N ARG A 178 1.89 5.51 -26.91
CA ARG A 178 2.03 6.87 -26.37
C ARG A 178 1.86 7.87 -27.49
N ASP A 179 0.72 8.51 -27.55
CA ASP A 179 0.52 9.66 -28.44
C ASP A 179 1.19 10.90 -27.82
N GLY A 180 2.20 11.42 -28.52
CA GLY A 180 2.85 12.69 -28.19
C GLY A 180 3.67 12.66 -26.90
N VAL A 181 4.75 11.87 -26.88
CA VAL A 181 5.78 11.99 -25.82
C VAL A 181 6.36 13.43 -25.94
N ARG A 182 5.87 14.35 -25.12
CA ARG A 182 6.66 15.54 -24.80
C ARG A 182 7.89 15.05 -24.06
N GLU A 183 9.06 15.25 -24.65
CA GLU A 183 10.34 15.10 -23.95
C GLU A 183 10.43 16.18 -22.86
N LEU A 184 9.63 16.00 -21.80
CA LEU A 184 9.74 16.87 -20.63
C LEU A 184 11.03 16.49 -19.92
N SER A 185 11.95 17.43 -19.85
CA SER A 185 13.14 17.30 -19.03
C SER A 185 12.72 17.06 -17.56
N VAL A 186 13.51 16.31 -16.81
CA VAL A 186 13.31 16.16 -15.35
C VAL A 186 13.14 17.53 -14.65
N LYS A 187 13.85 18.55 -15.15
CA LYS A 187 13.73 19.93 -14.66
C LYS A 187 12.32 20.51 -14.87
N ASP A 188 11.74 20.30 -16.05
CA ASP A 188 10.41 20.82 -16.37
C ASP A 188 9.34 20.15 -15.49
N HIS A 189 9.51 18.85 -15.22
CA HIS A 189 8.64 18.11 -14.28
C HIS A 189 8.73 18.68 -12.85
N LEU A 190 9.94 18.95 -12.37
CA LEU A 190 10.15 19.55 -11.05
C LEU A 190 9.55 20.96 -10.95
N PHE A 191 9.63 21.77 -12.02
CA PHE A 191 8.99 23.09 -12.08
C PHE A 191 7.47 22.97 -12.05
N GLN A 192 6.88 22.07 -12.84
CA GLN A 192 5.42 21.82 -12.82
C GLN A 192 4.93 21.33 -11.45
N MET A 193 5.69 20.46 -10.77
CA MET A 193 5.38 20.04 -9.42
C MET A 193 5.44 21.19 -8.42
N LYS A 194 6.46 22.05 -8.50
CA LYS A 194 6.57 23.24 -7.66
C LYS A 194 5.37 24.16 -7.83
N ASP A 195 4.99 24.44 -9.06
CA ASP A 195 3.85 25.30 -9.37
C ASP A 195 2.53 24.66 -8.88
N GLY A 196 2.37 23.34 -9.09
CA GLY A 196 1.24 22.59 -8.56
C GLY A 196 1.13 22.61 -7.03
N ILE A 197 2.26 22.52 -6.32
CA ILE A 197 2.30 22.64 -4.85
C ILE A 197 1.91 24.06 -4.43
N ILE A 198 2.45 25.07 -5.07
CA ILE A 198 2.13 26.48 -4.76
C ILE A 198 0.64 26.75 -4.96
N ASP A 199 0.06 26.29 -6.07
CA ASP A 199 -1.34 26.51 -6.37
C ASP A 199 -2.26 25.72 -5.43
N THR A 200 -1.86 24.51 -5.06
CA THR A 200 -2.56 23.70 -4.04
C THR A 200 -2.56 24.41 -2.67
N CYS A 201 -1.43 25.00 -2.28
CA CYS A 201 -1.33 25.71 -0.99
C CYS A 201 -2.15 27.01 -0.96
N LYS A 202 -2.46 27.61 -2.12
CA LYS A 202 -3.32 28.80 -2.22
C LYS A 202 -4.80 28.47 -1.99
N ASP A 203 -5.26 27.28 -2.36
CA ASP A 203 -6.64 26.86 -2.17
C ASP A 203 -6.82 26.20 -0.78
N LYS A 204 -7.41 26.97 0.15
CA LYS A 204 -7.69 26.52 1.52
C LYS A 204 -8.56 25.26 1.58
N ARG A 205 -9.42 25.00 0.58
CA ARG A 205 -10.30 23.82 0.55
C ARG A 205 -9.48 22.57 0.23
N ILE A 206 -8.59 22.68 -0.76
CA ILE A 206 -7.70 21.59 -1.14
C ILE A 206 -6.75 21.28 0.02
N LEU A 207 -6.15 22.30 0.61
CA LEU A 207 -5.27 22.14 1.77
C LEU A 207 -5.96 21.47 2.96
N TRP A 208 -7.22 21.85 3.25
CA TRP A 208 -7.99 21.22 4.31
C TRP A 208 -8.25 19.73 4.03
N ILE A 209 -8.64 19.37 2.80
CA ILE A 209 -8.84 17.99 2.39
C ILE A 209 -7.54 17.17 2.50
N MET A 210 -6.43 17.75 2.08
CA MET A 210 -5.11 17.10 2.19
C MET A 210 -4.71 16.84 3.65
N LEU A 211 -4.87 17.83 4.53
CA LEU A 211 -4.59 17.68 5.96
C LEU A 211 -5.51 16.62 6.59
N TYR A 212 -6.79 16.64 6.24
CA TYR A 212 -7.75 15.64 6.70
C TYR A 212 -7.34 14.22 6.29
N LEU A 213 -7.00 13.99 5.02
CA LEU A 213 -6.53 12.70 4.52
C LEU A 213 -5.19 12.30 5.15
N CYS A 214 -4.31 13.25 5.43
CA CYS A 214 -3.04 13.00 6.10
C CYS A 214 -3.25 12.48 7.53
N VAL A 215 -4.14 13.12 8.31
CA VAL A 215 -4.48 12.68 9.67
C VAL A 215 -5.10 11.27 9.66
N ILE A 216 -6.05 11.01 8.75
CA ILE A 216 -6.67 9.69 8.61
C ILE A 216 -5.62 8.61 8.28
N SER A 217 -4.75 8.90 7.31
CA SER A 217 -3.71 7.95 6.87
C SER A 217 -2.70 7.67 7.98
N ALA A 218 -2.26 8.72 8.70
CA ALA A 218 -1.35 8.58 9.83
C ALA A 218 -1.98 7.75 10.96
N SER A 219 -3.23 8.05 11.34
CA SER A 219 -3.96 7.28 12.35
C SER A 219 -4.10 5.82 11.95
N SER A 220 -4.49 5.54 10.71
CA SER A 220 -4.61 4.17 10.19
C SER A 220 -3.28 3.42 10.23
N LYS A 221 -2.17 4.10 9.95
CA LYS A 221 -0.83 3.51 10.00
C LYS A 221 -0.42 3.20 11.44
N ILE A 222 -0.65 4.11 12.39
CA ILE A 222 -0.38 3.89 13.82
C ILE A 222 -1.15 2.66 14.30
N TRP A 223 -2.43 2.55 14.00
CA TRP A 223 -3.25 1.40 14.36
C TRP A 223 -2.74 0.10 13.75
N PHE A 224 -2.34 0.12 12.48
CA PHE A 224 -1.79 -1.04 11.80
C PHE A 224 -0.52 -1.57 12.47
N PHE A 225 0.31 -0.73 13.07
CA PHE A 225 1.50 -1.16 13.81
C PHE A 225 1.21 -1.49 15.28
N ALA A 226 0.19 -0.89 15.88
CA ALA A 226 -0.12 -1.05 17.29
C ALA A 226 -0.92 -2.32 17.62
N TYR A 227 -1.68 -2.88 16.67
CA TYR A 227 -2.61 -3.97 17.00
C TYR A 227 -1.92 -5.28 17.44
N ASN A 228 -0.78 -5.66 16.87
CA ASN A 228 -0.06 -6.86 17.32
C ASN A 228 0.44 -6.71 18.78
N PRO A 229 1.19 -5.63 19.14
CA PRO A 229 1.61 -5.41 20.52
C PRO A 229 0.43 -5.31 21.49
N TYR A 230 -0.69 -4.71 21.07
CA TYR A 230 -1.89 -4.67 21.89
C TYR A 230 -2.46 -6.08 22.15
N PHE A 231 -2.53 -6.93 21.15
CA PHE A 231 -3.02 -8.30 21.31
C PHE A 231 -2.10 -9.14 22.21
N GLU A 232 -0.80 -8.95 22.12
CA GLU A 232 0.17 -9.57 23.04
C GLU A 232 -0.04 -9.07 24.47
N HIS A 233 -0.23 -7.76 24.65
CA HIS A 233 -0.42 -7.16 25.96
C HIS A 233 -1.67 -7.70 26.67
N VAL A 234 -2.76 -7.92 25.96
CA VAL A 234 -3.98 -8.53 26.50
C VAL A 234 -3.94 -10.06 26.60
N GLY A 235 -2.81 -10.68 26.26
CA GLY A 235 -2.60 -12.12 26.35
C GLY A 235 -3.38 -12.93 25.34
N LEU A 236 -3.75 -12.34 24.20
CA LEU A 236 -4.46 -13.07 23.13
C LEU A 236 -3.49 -14.04 22.43
N PRO A 237 -3.80 -15.34 22.32
CA PRO A 237 -2.98 -16.28 21.57
C PRO A 237 -2.84 -15.88 20.11
N ILE A 238 -1.62 -15.98 19.54
CA ILE A 238 -1.28 -15.54 18.19
C ILE A 238 -2.19 -16.12 17.10
N ARG A 239 -2.68 -17.34 17.28
CA ARG A 239 -3.60 -18.01 16.34
C ARG A 239 -4.91 -17.24 16.09
N TYR A 240 -5.33 -16.36 17.03
CA TYR A 240 -6.54 -15.56 16.90
C TYR A 240 -6.32 -14.24 16.20
N PHE A 241 -5.08 -13.75 16.09
CA PHE A 241 -4.75 -12.49 15.41
C PHE A 241 -5.29 -12.46 13.98
N GLY A 242 -5.13 -13.58 13.25
CA GLY A 242 -5.61 -13.71 11.88
C GLY A 242 -7.12 -13.65 11.74
N TRP A 243 -7.87 -14.13 12.70
CA TRP A 243 -9.34 -14.08 12.67
C TRP A 243 -9.85 -12.65 12.84
N ILE A 244 -9.25 -11.88 13.76
CA ILE A 244 -9.59 -10.47 13.94
C ILE A 244 -9.20 -9.69 12.68
N PHE A 245 -8.02 -9.95 12.14
CA PHE A 245 -7.54 -9.33 10.91
C PHE A 245 -8.42 -9.65 9.70
N LEU A 246 -8.95 -10.88 9.61
CA LEU A 246 -9.93 -11.27 8.60
C LEU A 246 -11.20 -10.40 8.69
N VAL A 247 -11.77 -10.26 9.89
CA VAL A 247 -12.97 -9.44 10.09
C VAL A 247 -12.73 -8.00 9.64
N LEU A 248 -11.60 -7.39 10.03
CA LEU A 248 -11.24 -6.02 9.61
C LEU A 248 -11.09 -5.91 8.09
N ASN A 249 -10.47 -6.88 7.45
CA ASN A 249 -10.30 -6.88 5.99
C ASN A 249 -11.60 -7.16 5.23
N VAL A 250 -12.51 -7.95 5.78
CA VAL A 250 -13.87 -8.13 5.22
C VAL A 250 -14.65 -6.82 5.28
N ILE A 251 -14.56 -6.08 6.38
CA ILE A 251 -15.16 -4.75 6.50
C ILE A 251 -14.54 -3.80 5.46
N ALA A 252 -13.23 -3.80 5.30
CA ALA A 252 -12.54 -3.00 4.30
C ALA A 252 -12.95 -3.38 2.86
N TRP A 253 -13.11 -4.67 2.58
CA TRP A 253 -13.63 -5.17 1.30
C TRP A 253 -15.06 -4.67 1.04
N LEU A 254 -15.97 -4.82 2.00
CA LEU A 254 -17.35 -4.33 1.89
C LEU A 254 -17.38 -2.82 1.67
N SER A 255 -16.59 -2.07 2.43
CA SER A 255 -16.46 -0.61 2.28
C SER A 255 -15.98 -0.22 0.89
N SER A 256 -15.01 -0.94 0.33
CA SER A 256 -14.49 -0.71 -1.03
C SER A 256 -15.55 -1.01 -2.11
N GLN A 257 -16.42 -1.99 -1.90
CA GLN A 257 -17.48 -2.36 -2.87
C GLN A 257 -18.69 -1.43 -2.81
N TYR A 258 -19.06 -0.99 -1.61
CA TYR A 258 -20.31 -0.25 -1.38
C TYR A 258 -20.10 1.23 -1.05
N GLY A 259 -18.86 1.68 -0.85
CA GLY A 259 -18.54 3.06 -0.45
C GLY A 259 -19.14 4.11 -1.36
N SER A 260 -19.04 3.95 -2.68
CA SER A 260 -19.63 4.88 -3.64
C SER A 260 -21.16 4.94 -3.58
N LYS A 261 -21.83 3.82 -3.25
CA LYS A 261 -23.29 3.79 -3.08
C LYS A 261 -23.72 4.49 -1.78
N ILE A 262 -22.92 4.35 -0.74
CA ILE A 262 -23.14 4.99 0.56
C ILE A 262 -22.95 6.50 0.41
N GLU A 263 -21.85 6.92 -0.21
CA GLU A 263 -21.54 8.32 -0.52
C GLU A 263 -22.69 8.98 -1.31
N HIS A 264 -23.17 8.31 -2.36
CA HIS A 264 -24.29 8.81 -3.16
C HIS A 264 -25.61 8.96 -2.37
N LYS A 265 -25.84 8.10 -1.37
CA LYS A 265 -27.06 8.16 -0.53
C LYS A 265 -26.95 9.19 0.59
N LEU A 266 -25.81 9.30 1.24
CA LEU A 266 -25.61 10.17 2.41
C LEU A 266 -25.16 11.57 2.04
N GLY A 267 -24.58 11.73 0.84
CA GLY A 267 -23.92 12.97 0.39
C GLY A 267 -22.53 13.16 0.99
N ASP A 268 -21.71 13.92 0.28
CA ASP A 268 -20.28 14.08 0.56
C ASP A 268 -20.01 14.62 1.98
N LYS A 269 -20.82 15.62 2.42
CA LYS A 269 -20.64 16.25 3.72
C LYS A 269 -20.86 15.28 4.89
N VAL A 270 -21.95 14.49 4.83
CA VAL A 270 -22.28 13.53 5.89
C VAL A 270 -21.26 12.41 5.95
N THR A 271 -20.81 11.90 4.81
CA THR A 271 -19.80 10.86 4.71
C THR A 271 -18.49 11.28 5.38
N VAL A 272 -18.01 12.50 5.11
CA VAL A 272 -16.80 13.05 5.74
C VAL A 272 -16.96 13.19 7.24
N HIS A 273 -18.11 13.68 7.73
CA HIS A 273 -18.33 13.87 9.17
C HIS A 273 -18.45 12.56 9.97
N ILE A 274 -18.94 11.47 9.34
CA ILE A 274 -19.01 10.15 9.99
C ILE A 274 -17.61 9.53 10.17
N LEU A 275 -16.68 9.80 9.27
CA LEU A 275 -15.32 9.26 9.38
C LEU A 275 -14.54 9.80 10.59
N ILE A 276 -14.82 11.04 11.01
CA ILE A 276 -14.13 11.67 12.16
C ILE A 276 -14.33 10.87 13.47
N PRO A 277 -15.57 10.61 13.93
CA PRO A 277 -15.77 9.83 15.15
C PRO A 277 -15.35 8.37 15.03
N LEU A 278 -15.48 7.74 13.84
CA LEU A 278 -15.03 6.37 13.61
C LEU A 278 -13.53 6.19 13.83
N ILE A 279 -12.74 7.22 13.57
CA ILE A 279 -11.28 7.19 13.81
C ILE A 279 -10.96 7.66 15.23
N GLY A 280 -11.69 8.65 15.76
CA GLY A 280 -11.43 9.24 17.07
C GLY A 280 -11.84 8.35 18.23
N ILE A 281 -12.95 7.64 18.15
CA ILE A 281 -13.47 6.81 19.25
C ILE A 281 -12.46 5.74 19.70
N PRO A 282 -11.83 4.95 18.80
CA PRO A 282 -10.85 3.95 19.21
C PRO A 282 -9.56 4.53 19.82
N ILE A 283 -9.28 5.82 19.61
CA ILE A 283 -8.09 6.48 20.18
C ILE A 283 -8.34 6.89 21.63
N ILE A 284 -9.60 7.10 22.01
CA ILE A 284 -10.01 7.57 23.34
C ILE A 284 -10.30 6.39 24.28
N LEU A 285 -10.68 5.23 23.74
CA LEU A 285 -10.94 4.00 24.49
C LEU A 285 -9.66 3.19 24.71
#